data_e8df1774c7e0a12e6fdb7e0e69985824
#
_entry.id   e8df1774c7e0a12e6fdb7e0e69985824
#
_cell.length_a   1.000
_cell.length_b   1.000
_cell.length_c   1.000
_cell.angle_alpha   90.00
_cell.angle_beta   90.00
_cell.angle_gamma   90.00
#
_symmetry.space_group_name_H-M   'P 1'
#
loop_
_entity.id
_entity.type
_entity.pdbx_description
1 polymer ?
#
loop_
_entity_poly.entity_id
_entity_poly.type
_entity_poly.pdbx_seq_one_letter_code
_entity_poly.pdbx_strand_id
1 'polypeptide(L)'
;MRERMAWLILHGKQALNEEVRAAVNGLRERGWDLAVRLTWEAGDAERLVQEGLAGGYPTVIAGGGDGTLRDVAEAMLEAGGEASLAMLPLGTANDFARAAGVPLAPMEALQLLEIEARPVDLGLADGRVFLNMATGGFGSTVTAHTSEDLKKVFGGAAYLLTGLSRFAELRSAFGRFHGPGFEWEGDFLAMGIGNGRQAGGGHVLCPEALADDGMLDLCIVPAPQDIPATLGTLLSGGMLGLETVSIRARLPQVELEAPEGLALNLDGEPTQSNRLRFETRPAALRMHLPPGCALLGGAG
;
A
#
# COMPACT_ATOMS: atom_id res chain seq x y z
N MET A 1 -28.46 -10.38 -15.02
CA MET A 1 -27.66 -11.64 -14.96
C MET A 1 -26.15 -11.45 -15.03
N ARG A 2 -25.63 -10.27 -15.44
CA ARG A 2 -24.17 -9.95 -15.40
C ARG A 2 -23.65 -9.57 -13.99
N GLU A 3 -24.52 -9.26 -13.06
CA GLU A 3 -24.14 -8.72 -11.73
C GLU A 3 -23.45 -9.74 -10.79
N ARG A 4 -23.55 -11.05 -11.06
CA ARG A 4 -22.93 -12.11 -10.24
C ARG A 4 -21.88 -12.90 -11.02
N MET A 5 -21.00 -12.20 -11.71
CA MET A 5 -19.85 -12.78 -12.40
C MET A 5 -18.57 -12.17 -11.85
N ALA A 6 -17.60 -13.01 -11.50
CA ALA A 6 -16.32 -12.54 -11.00
C ALA A 6 -15.16 -13.40 -11.54
N TRP A 7 -14.03 -12.74 -11.76
CA TRP A 7 -12.81 -13.32 -12.29
C TRP A 7 -11.73 -13.29 -11.23
N LEU A 8 -11.47 -14.42 -10.58
CA LEU A 8 -10.48 -14.55 -9.54
C LEU A 8 -9.10 -14.85 -10.15
N ILE A 9 -8.16 -13.93 -9.98
CA ILE A 9 -6.74 -14.11 -10.27
C ILE A 9 -6.07 -14.54 -8.97
N LEU A 10 -5.79 -15.81 -8.84
CA LEU A 10 -5.24 -16.41 -7.62
C LEU A 10 -3.74 -16.63 -7.78
N HIS A 11 -2.96 -16.12 -6.83
CA HIS A 11 -1.52 -16.37 -6.80
C HIS A 11 -1.22 -17.88 -6.77
N GLY A 12 -0.35 -18.36 -7.66
CA GLY A 12 -0.10 -19.79 -7.89
C GLY A 12 0.24 -20.60 -6.64
N LYS A 13 0.92 -19.99 -5.65
CA LYS A 13 1.22 -20.63 -4.35
C LYS A 13 -0.05 -20.99 -3.56
N GLN A 14 -1.19 -20.40 -3.88
CA GLN A 14 -2.47 -20.63 -3.21
C GLN A 14 -3.36 -21.67 -3.93
N ALA A 15 -2.87 -22.27 -5.01
CA ALA A 15 -3.64 -23.21 -5.84
C ALA A 15 -4.22 -24.43 -5.08
N LEU A 16 -3.54 -24.85 -4.02
CA LEU A 16 -3.95 -25.99 -3.17
C LEU A 16 -4.59 -25.55 -1.84
N ASN A 17 -4.88 -24.27 -1.66
CA ASN A 17 -5.48 -23.77 -0.44
C ASN A 17 -6.95 -24.23 -0.33
N GLU A 18 -7.23 -25.11 0.62
CA GLU A 18 -8.57 -25.72 0.79
C GLU A 18 -9.61 -24.72 1.27
N GLU A 19 -9.23 -23.72 2.09
CA GLU A 19 -10.14 -22.67 2.56
C GLU A 19 -10.59 -21.78 1.39
N VAL A 20 -9.66 -21.44 0.49
CA VAL A 20 -9.98 -20.70 -0.74
C VAL A 20 -10.90 -21.51 -1.63
N ARG A 21 -10.63 -22.81 -1.79
CA ARG A 21 -11.47 -23.71 -2.59
C ARG A 21 -12.89 -23.80 -2.02
N ALA A 22 -13.01 -23.95 -0.70
CA ALA A 22 -14.29 -23.99 -0.02
C ALA A 22 -15.07 -22.68 -0.19
N ALA A 23 -14.39 -21.53 -0.04
CA ALA A 23 -14.99 -20.21 -0.23
C ALA A 23 -15.49 -19.99 -1.67
N VAL A 24 -14.68 -20.37 -2.67
CA VAL A 24 -15.06 -20.31 -4.09
C VAL A 24 -16.29 -21.16 -4.37
N ASN A 25 -16.34 -22.41 -3.88
CA ASN A 25 -17.47 -23.28 -4.07
C ASN A 25 -18.73 -22.76 -3.36
N GLY A 26 -18.60 -22.26 -2.13
CA GLY A 26 -19.72 -21.66 -1.42
C GLY A 26 -20.29 -20.42 -2.12
N LEU A 27 -19.46 -19.65 -2.82
CA LEU A 27 -19.94 -18.52 -3.62
C LEU A 27 -20.67 -18.99 -4.88
N ARG A 28 -20.17 -20.04 -5.56
CA ARG A 28 -20.82 -20.68 -6.71
C ARG A 28 -22.19 -21.26 -6.35
N GLU A 29 -22.30 -21.89 -5.19
CA GLU A 29 -23.57 -22.41 -4.67
C GLU A 29 -24.61 -21.30 -4.43
N ARG A 30 -24.15 -20.07 -4.18
CA ARG A 30 -25.00 -18.86 -4.08
C ARG A 30 -25.34 -18.26 -5.45
N GLY A 31 -24.98 -18.91 -6.54
CA GLY A 31 -25.31 -18.52 -7.91
C GLY A 31 -24.33 -17.53 -8.56
N TRP A 32 -23.10 -17.42 -8.04
CA TRP A 32 -22.05 -16.66 -8.70
C TRP A 32 -21.39 -17.48 -9.83
N ASP A 33 -21.21 -16.86 -10.98
CA ASP A 33 -20.29 -17.35 -12.02
C ASP A 33 -18.88 -16.86 -11.68
N LEU A 34 -18.15 -17.69 -10.94
CA LEU A 34 -16.81 -17.38 -10.47
C LEU A 34 -15.77 -18.22 -11.22
N ALA A 35 -15.07 -17.59 -12.16
CA ALA A 35 -13.95 -18.18 -12.87
C ALA A 35 -12.67 -18.00 -12.04
N VAL A 36 -11.83 -19.03 -11.96
CA VAL A 36 -10.54 -18.97 -11.24
C VAL A 36 -9.41 -19.17 -12.24
N ARG A 37 -8.41 -18.28 -12.17
CA ARG A 37 -7.16 -18.35 -12.93
C ARG A 37 -5.99 -18.24 -11.97
N LEU A 38 -4.88 -18.89 -12.32
CA LEU A 38 -3.66 -18.90 -11.50
C LEU A 38 -2.57 -18.10 -12.18
N THR A 39 -1.84 -17.34 -11.41
CA THR A 39 -0.57 -16.77 -11.87
C THR A 39 0.54 -17.80 -11.71
N TRP A 40 1.42 -17.88 -12.68
CA TRP A 40 2.56 -18.77 -12.72
C TRP A 40 3.88 -17.98 -12.79
N GLU A 41 3.90 -16.95 -13.61
CA GLU A 41 5.10 -16.15 -13.89
C GLU A 41 4.80 -14.64 -13.94
N ALA A 42 5.85 -13.84 -14.05
CA ALA A 42 5.71 -12.38 -14.18
C ALA A 42 4.92 -12.04 -15.46
N GLY A 43 4.07 -11.00 -15.39
CA GLY A 43 3.18 -10.59 -16.49
C GLY A 43 1.83 -11.33 -16.52
N ASP A 44 1.67 -12.41 -15.78
CA ASP A 44 0.40 -13.15 -15.75
C ASP A 44 -0.75 -12.30 -15.21
N ALA A 45 -0.51 -11.42 -14.24
CA ALA A 45 -1.56 -10.54 -13.70
C ALA A 45 -2.16 -9.67 -14.81
N GLU A 46 -1.33 -9.02 -15.60
CA GLU A 46 -1.75 -8.19 -16.74
C GLU A 46 -2.54 -9.01 -17.76
N ARG A 47 -2.00 -10.12 -18.22
CA ARG A 47 -2.64 -11.01 -19.20
C ARG A 47 -4.00 -11.51 -18.70
N LEU A 48 -4.08 -11.95 -17.43
CA LEU A 48 -5.30 -12.48 -16.85
C LEU A 48 -6.36 -11.39 -16.60
N VAL A 49 -5.95 -10.17 -16.25
CA VAL A 49 -6.86 -9.02 -16.18
C VAL A 49 -7.48 -8.76 -17.56
N GLN A 50 -6.65 -8.68 -18.61
CA GLN A 50 -7.12 -8.46 -19.98
C GLN A 50 -8.09 -9.57 -20.43
N GLU A 51 -7.80 -10.84 -20.13
CA GLU A 51 -8.69 -11.97 -20.42
C GLU A 51 -10.04 -11.83 -19.70
N GLY A 52 -10.03 -11.49 -18.41
CA GLY A 52 -11.26 -11.31 -17.62
C GLY A 52 -12.13 -10.17 -18.14
N LEU A 53 -11.52 -9.02 -18.44
CA LEU A 53 -12.21 -7.86 -18.99
C LEU A 53 -12.78 -8.16 -20.39
N ALA A 54 -12.00 -8.79 -21.26
CA ALA A 54 -12.46 -9.22 -22.58
C ALA A 54 -13.60 -10.26 -22.51
N GLY A 55 -13.58 -11.10 -21.45
CA GLY A 55 -14.66 -12.03 -21.13
C GLY A 55 -15.94 -11.38 -20.60
N GLY A 56 -15.91 -10.07 -20.35
CA GLY A 56 -17.06 -9.28 -19.86
C GLY A 56 -17.35 -9.49 -18.37
N TYR A 57 -16.37 -9.89 -17.59
CA TYR A 57 -16.51 -10.01 -16.12
C TYR A 57 -16.54 -8.62 -15.49
N PRO A 58 -17.59 -8.26 -14.75
CA PRO A 58 -17.74 -6.94 -14.15
C PRO A 58 -16.88 -6.77 -12.88
N THR A 59 -16.34 -7.86 -12.34
CA THR A 59 -15.52 -7.83 -11.14
C THR A 59 -14.29 -8.71 -11.31
N VAL A 60 -13.12 -8.15 -11.00
CA VAL A 60 -11.85 -8.88 -10.86
C VAL A 60 -11.53 -9.03 -9.39
N ILE A 61 -11.06 -10.20 -8.98
CA ILE A 61 -10.66 -10.48 -7.60
C ILE A 61 -9.16 -10.76 -7.58
N ALA A 62 -8.40 -9.99 -6.82
CA ALA A 62 -6.98 -10.24 -6.57
C ALA A 62 -6.83 -11.20 -5.39
N GLY A 63 -6.49 -12.46 -5.65
CA GLY A 63 -6.30 -13.51 -4.64
C GLY A 63 -4.82 -13.71 -4.30
N GLY A 64 -4.31 -12.99 -3.30
CA GLY A 64 -2.91 -13.04 -2.93
C GLY A 64 -2.56 -12.05 -1.81
N GLY A 65 -1.31 -11.63 -1.73
CA GLY A 65 -0.86 -10.57 -0.83
C GLY A 65 -0.91 -9.19 -1.51
N ASP A 66 -0.30 -8.20 -0.84
CA ASP A 66 -0.26 -6.80 -1.31
C ASP A 66 0.36 -6.66 -2.71
N GLY A 67 1.40 -7.44 -3.03
CA GLY A 67 1.99 -7.47 -4.37
C GLY A 67 1.01 -7.94 -5.45
N THR A 68 0.23 -9.01 -5.19
CA THR A 68 -0.80 -9.48 -6.14
C THR A 68 -1.90 -8.44 -6.32
N LEU A 69 -2.32 -7.79 -5.23
CA LEU A 69 -3.32 -6.72 -5.29
C LEU A 69 -2.82 -5.55 -6.14
N ARG A 70 -1.57 -5.13 -5.94
CA ARG A 70 -0.94 -4.07 -6.72
C ARG A 70 -0.87 -4.43 -8.21
N ASP A 71 -0.34 -5.61 -8.54
CA ASP A 71 -0.17 -6.04 -9.94
C ASP A 71 -1.52 -6.09 -10.68
N VAL A 72 -2.57 -6.57 -10.02
CA VAL A 72 -3.93 -6.58 -10.58
C VAL A 72 -4.49 -5.17 -10.70
N ALA A 73 -4.30 -4.30 -9.69
CA ALA A 73 -4.76 -2.92 -9.73
C ALA A 73 -4.07 -2.11 -10.85
N GLU A 74 -2.76 -2.29 -11.02
CA GLU A 74 -1.98 -1.65 -12.10
C GLU A 74 -2.48 -2.11 -13.48
N ALA A 75 -2.64 -3.42 -13.67
CA ALA A 75 -3.16 -3.97 -14.92
C ALA A 75 -4.59 -3.50 -15.22
N MET A 76 -5.45 -3.35 -14.21
CA MET A 76 -6.80 -2.80 -14.39
C MET A 76 -6.79 -1.31 -14.74
N LEU A 77 -5.90 -0.53 -14.12
CA LEU A 77 -5.71 0.88 -14.46
C LEU A 77 -5.26 1.06 -15.90
N GLU A 78 -4.30 0.24 -16.37
CA GLU A 78 -3.78 0.29 -17.73
C GLU A 78 -4.80 -0.17 -18.77
N ALA A 79 -5.55 -1.23 -18.47
CA ALA A 79 -6.59 -1.72 -19.36
C ALA A 79 -7.77 -0.76 -19.48
N GLY A 80 -7.99 0.07 -18.47
CA GLY A 80 -9.19 0.93 -18.35
C GLY A 80 -10.47 0.10 -18.20
N GLY A 81 -11.60 0.79 -18.14
CA GLY A 81 -12.90 0.15 -18.05
C GLY A 81 -13.60 0.37 -16.71
N GLU A 82 -14.79 -0.24 -16.58
CA GLU A 82 -15.68 -0.03 -15.43
C GLU A 82 -15.71 -1.22 -14.45
N ALA A 83 -14.85 -2.23 -14.67
CA ALA A 83 -14.83 -3.40 -13.79
C ALA A 83 -14.38 -2.99 -12.38
N SER A 84 -14.98 -3.60 -11.37
CA SER A 84 -14.61 -3.40 -9.98
C SER A 84 -13.52 -4.38 -9.55
N LEU A 85 -12.76 -3.99 -8.53
CA LEU A 85 -11.74 -4.81 -7.89
C LEU A 85 -12.22 -5.29 -6.52
N ALA A 86 -12.04 -6.55 -6.23
CA ALA A 86 -12.12 -7.12 -4.90
C ALA A 86 -10.79 -7.76 -4.53
N MET A 87 -10.54 -7.94 -3.23
CA MET A 87 -9.36 -8.66 -2.80
C MET A 87 -9.72 -9.88 -1.96
N LEU A 88 -8.93 -10.92 -2.11
CA LEU A 88 -8.91 -12.11 -1.28
C LEU A 88 -7.53 -12.16 -0.61
N PRO A 89 -7.41 -11.72 0.66
CA PRO A 89 -6.11 -11.52 1.31
C PRO A 89 -5.50 -12.86 1.70
N LEU A 90 -4.43 -13.28 1.02
CA LEU A 90 -3.77 -14.57 1.20
C LEU A 90 -2.25 -14.43 1.41
N GLY A 91 -1.78 -13.20 1.59
CA GLY A 91 -0.38 -12.89 1.88
C GLY A 91 -0.07 -12.97 3.37
N THR A 92 1.19 -12.71 3.70
CA THR A 92 1.66 -12.69 5.11
C THR A 92 1.32 -11.38 5.80
N ALA A 93 1.54 -10.23 5.17
CA ALA A 93 1.28 -8.91 5.74
C ALA A 93 -0.17 -8.48 5.52
N ASN A 94 -0.64 -8.48 4.28
CA ASN A 94 -1.96 -8.00 3.86
C ASN A 94 -2.24 -6.60 4.44
N ASP A 95 -1.28 -5.68 4.27
CA ASP A 95 -1.30 -4.37 4.91
C ASP A 95 -2.50 -3.54 4.44
N PHE A 96 -2.80 -3.57 3.13
CA PHE A 96 -4.00 -2.89 2.60
C PHE A 96 -5.29 -3.48 3.16
N ALA A 97 -5.42 -4.82 3.19
CA ALA A 97 -6.62 -5.47 3.71
C ALA A 97 -6.88 -5.10 5.17
N ARG A 98 -5.82 -5.12 5.99
CA ARG A 98 -5.91 -4.76 7.42
C ARG A 98 -6.29 -3.30 7.61
N ALA A 99 -5.67 -2.39 6.87
CA ALA A 99 -5.98 -0.97 6.92
C ALA A 99 -7.41 -0.66 6.46
N ALA A 100 -7.89 -1.35 5.44
CA ALA A 100 -9.24 -1.23 4.89
C ALA A 100 -10.31 -1.98 5.71
N GLY A 101 -9.90 -2.83 6.66
CA GLY A 101 -10.83 -3.68 7.43
C GLY A 101 -11.41 -4.86 6.63
N VAL A 102 -10.75 -5.26 5.54
CA VAL A 102 -11.14 -6.43 4.74
C VAL A 102 -10.89 -7.71 5.55
N PRO A 103 -11.88 -8.60 5.70
CA PRO A 103 -11.71 -9.86 6.41
C PRO A 103 -10.60 -10.71 5.82
N LEU A 104 -9.82 -11.38 6.67
CA LEU A 104 -8.75 -12.27 6.23
C LEU A 104 -9.24 -13.68 5.95
N ALA A 105 -10.42 -14.06 6.47
CA ALA A 105 -11.05 -15.34 6.16
C ALA A 105 -11.60 -15.32 4.73
N PRO A 106 -11.24 -16.30 3.87
CA PRO A 106 -11.60 -16.28 2.45
C PRO A 106 -13.09 -16.13 2.16
N MET A 107 -13.93 -16.83 2.91
CA MET A 107 -15.38 -16.75 2.72
C MET A 107 -15.93 -15.36 3.05
N GLU A 108 -15.47 -14.75 4.14
CA GLU A 108 -15.91 -13.43 4.57
C GLU A 108 -15.43 -12.34 3.60
N ALA A 109 -14.18 -12.46 3.11
CA ALA A 109 -13.66 -11.54 2.10
C ALA A 109 -14.47 -11.59 0.80
N LEU A 110 -14.84 -12.79 0.33
CA LEU A 110 -15.66 -12.96 -0.87
C LEU A 110 -17.11 -12.47 -0.68
N GLN A 111 -17.62 -12.39 0.54
CA GLN A 111 -18.96 -11.80 0.80
C GLN A 111 -19.00 -10.31 0.50
N LEU A 112 -17.86 -9.62 0.51
CA LEU A 112 -17.80 -8.20 0.13
C LEU A 112 -18.23 -7.94 -1.32
N LEU A 113 -18.23 -8.96 -2.17
CA LEU A 113 -18.77 -8.86 -3.53
C LEU A 113 -20.27 -8.51 -3.58
N GLU A 114 -20.99 -8.73 -2.51
CA GLU A 114 -22.41 -8.37 -2.39
C GLU A 114 -22.60 -6.89 -1.96
N ILE A 115 -21.51 -6.19 -1.63
CA ILE A 115 -21.51 -4.78 -1.27
C ILE A 115 -21.13 -3.96 -2.50
N GLU A 116 -21.79 -2.83 -2.70
CA GLU A 116 -21.50 -1.93 -3.82
C GLU A 116 -20.03 -1.46 -3.76
N ALA A 117 -19.33 -1.58 -4.91
CA ALA A 117 -17.96 -1.14 -5.04
C ALA A 117 -17.88 0.40 -4.99
N ARG A 118 -16.94 0.93 -4.21
CA ARG A 118 -16.72 2.36 -4.01
C ARG A 118 -15.51 2.83 -4.80
N PRO A 119 -15.50 4.09 -5.29
CA PRO A 119 -14.32 4.66 -5.92
C PRO A 119 -13.16 4.71 -4.93
N VAL A 120 -11.96 4.41 -5.42
CA VAL A 120 -10.71 4.41 -4.66
C VAL A 120 -9.63 5.04 -5.52
N ASP A 121 -8.83 5.88 -4.88
CA ASP A 121 -7.68 6.52 -5.49
C ASP A 121 -6.49 5.54 -5.52
N LEU A 122 -5.61 5.74 -6.48
CA LEU A 122 -4.33 5.04 -6.53
C LEU A 122 -3.18 6.05 -6.45
N GLY A 123 -2.15 5.71 -5.68
CA GLY A 123 -0.88 6.42 -5.75
C GLY A 123 -0.06 5.94 -6.94
N LEU A 124 0.59 6.86 -7.61
CA LEU A 124 1.53 6.59 -8.71
C LEU A 124 2.91 7.15 -8.38
N ALA A 125 3.95 6.38 -8.61
CA ALA A 125 5.35 6.79 -8.54
C ALA A 125 5.97 6.61 -9.93
N ASP A 126 6.14 7.70 -10.68
CA ASP A 126 6.53 7.70 -12.11
C ASP A 126 5.69 6.70 -12.95
N GLY A 127 4.38 6.68 -12.70
CA GLY A 127 3.43 5.80 -13.38
C GLY A 127 3.25 4.40 -12.76
N ARG A 128 4.10 3.97 -11.84
CA ARG A 128 3.97 2.68 -11.13
C ARG A 128 2.97 2.82 -9.97
N VAL A 129 2.05 1.90 -9.90
CA VAL A 129 0.98 1.91 -8.88
C VAL A 129 1.50 1.53 -7.50
N PHE A 130 1.00 2.21 -6.48
CA PHE A 130 1.00 1.75 -5.10
C PHE A 130 -0.36 2.05 -4.43
N LEU A 131 -0.84 1.14 -3.59
CA LEU A 131 -2.12 1.27 -2.92
C LEU A 131 -1.98 1.80 -1.50
N ASN A 132 -0.93 1.35 -0.80
CA ASN A 132 -0.67 1.78 0.56
C ASN A 132 0.32 2.94 0.60
N MET A 133 1.60 2.66 0.37
CA MET A 133 2.62 3.62 0.68
C MET A 133 3.92 3.41 -0.10
N ALA A 134 4.49 4.52 -0.55
CA ALA A 134 5.89 4.60 -0.92
C ALA A 134 6.71 5.00 0.32
N THR A 135 7.75 4.25 0.65
CA THR A 135 8.65 4.54 1.77
C THR A 135 10.09 4.65 1.32
N GLY A 136 10.90 5.44 2.01
CA GLY A 136 12.32 5.61 1.71
C GLY A 136 13.08 6.23 2.86
N GLY A 137 14.38 6.38 2.68
CA GLY A 137 15.32 6.88 3.68
C GLY A 137 16.46 5.89 3.91
N PHE A 138 17.16 6.01 5.04
CA PHE A 138 18.21 5.09 5.50
C PHE A 138 19.47 5.02 4.64
N GLY A 139 19.75 6.05 3.83
CA GLY A 139 20.98 6.12 3.01
C GLY A 139 21.07 5.04 1.94
N SER A 140 21.83 5.26 0.91
CA SER A 140 21.92 4.45 -0.32
C SER A 140 22.47 3.02 -0.16
N THR A 141 22.75 2.54 1.05
CA THR A 141 23.45 1.26 1.28
C THR A 141 22.54 0.10 1.69
N VAL A 142 21.21 0.34 1.88
CA VAL A 142 20.30 -0.69 2.44
C VAL A 142 19.20 -1.05 1.44
N THR A 143 19.55 -1.82 0.45
CA THR A 143 18.60 -2.28 -0.59
C THR A 143 17.78 -3.51 -0.19
N ALA A 144 18.09 -4.21 0.89
CA ALA A 144 17.46 -5.52 1.18
C ALA A 144 16.56 -5.56 2.44
N HIS A 145 16.56 -4.53 3.29
CA HIS A 145 15.93 -4.61 4.61
C HIS A 145 15.03 -3.43 5.00
N THR A 146 14.45 -2.73 4.03
CA THR A 146 13.63 -1.52 4.29
C THR A 146 12.52 -1.76 5.33
N SER A 147 11.90 -2.94 5.35
CA SER A 147 10.91 -3.30 6.37
C SER A 147 11.52 -3.53 7.76
N GLU A 148 12.76 -4.04 7.85
CA GLU A 148 13.47 -4.19 9.12
C GLU A 148 13.98 -2.87 9.65
N ASP A 149 14.37 -1.95 8.77
CA ASP A 149 14.83 -0.63 9.14
C ASP A 149 13.67 0.28 9.56
N LEU A 150 12.51 0.17 8.91
CA LEU A 150 11.27 0.77 9.40
C LEU A 150 10.89 0.25 10.80
N LYS A 151 11.03 -1.05 11.06
CA LYS A 151 10.84 -1.63 12.40
C LYS A 151 11.80 -1.04 13.44
N LYS A 152 13.03 -0.70 13.06
CA LYS A 152 14.02 -0.09 13.97
C LYS A 152 13.64 1.35 14.32
N VAL A 153 13.09 2.11 13.39
CA VAL A 153 12.69 3.51 13.60
C VAL A 153 11.32 3.62 14.24
N PHE A 154 10.36 2.77 13.86
CA PHE A 154 8.96 2.88 14.28
C PHE A 154 8.47 1.71 15.15
N GLY A 155 9.31 0.71 15.40
CA GLY A 155 8.98 -0.45 16.24
C GLY A 155 8.86 -0.07 17.71
N GLY A 156 7.93 -0.72 18.42
CA GLY A 156 7.62 -0.44 19.82
C GLY A 156 8.82 -0.53 20.78
N ALA A 157 8.64 -0.05 22.00
CA ALA A 157 9.67 0.19 23.04
C ALA A 157 10.71 -0.93 23.29
N ALA A 158 10.36 -2.20 23.03
CA ALA A 158 11.28 -3.34 23.21
C ALA A 158 12.38 -3.40 22.11
N TYR A 159 12.11 -2.89 20.91
CA TYR A 159 13.09 -2.80 19.82
C TYR A 159 14.00 -1.57 19.96
N LEU A 160 13.54 -0.54 20.62
CA LEU A 160 14.29 0.70 20.81
C LEU A 160 15.48 0.55 21.75
N LEU A 161 15.40 -0.34 22.74
CA LEU A 161 16.54 -0.61 23.66
C LEU A 161 17.71 -1.32 22.96
N THR A 162 17.43 -2.17 21.97
CA THR A 162 18.43 -2.81 21.10
C THR A 162 18.81 -1.93 19.90
N GLY A 163 17.94 -0.97 19.53
CA GLY A 163 18.12 -0.06 18.39
C GLY A 163 18.92 1.21 18.70
N LEU A 164 19.14 1.57 19.98
CA LEU A 164 19.87 2.77 20.34
C LEU A 164 21.30 2.83 19.75
N SER A 165 22.02 1.71 19.75
CA SER A 165 23.35 1.63 19.13
C SER A 165 23.28 1.66 17.60
N ARG A 166 22.18 1.16 17.00
CA ARG A 166 21.99 1.12 15.54
C ARG A 166 21.33 2.37 14.98
N PHE A 167 20.61 3.14 15.80
CA PHE A 167 20.06 4.43 15.38
C PHE A 167 21.16 5.44 15.04
N ALA A 168 22.29 5.38 15.76
CA ALA A 168 23.48 6.18 15.45
C ALA A 168 24.22 5.71 14.18
N GLU A 169 23.92 4.48 13.69
CA GLU A 169 24.46 3.92 12.46
C GLU A 169 23.55 4.21 11.25
N LEU A 170 22.32 4.70 11.49
CA LEU A 170 21.41 5.08 10.41
C LEU A 170 22.00 6.29 9.67
N ARG A 171 22.25 6.09 8.38
CA ARG A 171 22.67 7.19 7.53
C ARG A 171 21.44 7.95 7.08
N SER A 172 21.45 9.25 7.26
CA SER A 172 20.46 10.13 6.65
C SER A 172 20.60 10.11 5.13
N ALA A 173 19.49 10.29 4.46
CA ALA A 173 19.46 10.62 3.05
C ALA A 173 19.19 12.13 2.92
N PHE A 174 19.77 12.76 1.91
CA PHE A 174 19.43 14.14 1.56
C PHE A 174 18.34 14.13 0.48
N GLY A 175 17.34 15.00 0.63
CA GLY A 175 16.28 15.14 -0.36
C GLY A 175 15.64 16.53 -0.40
N ARG A 176 15.05 16.81 -1.57
CA ARG A 176 14.21 17.95 -1.82
C ARG A 176 12.82 17.45 -2.17
N PHE A 177 11.81 17.94 -1.46
CA PHE A 177 10.42 17.61 -1.69
C PHE A 177 9.69 18.86 -2.13
N HIS A 178 9.05 18.80 -3.28
CA HIS A 178 8.33 19.92 -3.86
C HIS A 178 6.92 19.50 -4.29
N GLY A 179 5.94 20.32 -3.92
CA GLY A 179 4.54 20.10 -4.29
C GLY A 179 3.73 21.39 -4.18
N PRO A 180 2.45 21.38 -4.56
CA PRO A 180 1.61 22.58 -4.51
C PRO A 180 1.54 23.18 -3.10
N GLY A 181 2.17 24.34 -2.91
CA GLY A 181 2.20 25.05 -1.62
C GLY A 181 3.10 24.43 -0.56
N PHE A 182 3.96 23.48 -0.94
CA PHE A 182 4.89 22.80 -0.03
C PHE A 182 6.27 22.69 -0.66
N GLU A 183 7.26 23.06 0.12
CA GLU A 183 8.69 22.85 -0.18
C GLU A 183 9.42 22.45 1.10
N TRP A 184 10.27 21.46 1.02
CA TRP A 184 11.16 21.06 2.08
C TRP A 184 12.47 20.50 1.52
N GLU A 185 13.59 20.87 2.11
CA GLU A 185 14.93 20.37 1.75
C GLU A 185 15.71 20.07 3.02
N GLY A 186 16.41 18.95 3.05
CA GLY A 186 17.30 18.61 4.16
C GLY A 186 17.64 17.13 4.23
N ASP A 187 18.38 16.82 5.29
CA ASP A 187 18.68 15.44 5.65
C ASP A 187 17.50 14.83 6.40
N PHE A 188 17.14 13.60 6.03
CA PHE A 188 16.05 12.85 6.66
C PHE A 188 16.44 11.39 6.90
N LEU A 189 15.85 10.79 7.94
CA LEU A 189 16.04 9.39 8.30
C LEU A 189 15.06 8.48 7.59
N ALA A 190 13.81 8.92 7.45
CA ALA A 190 12.75 8.16 6.82
C ALA A 190 11.73 9.08 6.16
N MET A 191 11.08 8.59 5.14
CA MET A 191 9.93 9.24 4.55
C MET A 191 8.85 8.22 4.18
N GLY A 192 7.60 8.67 4.19
CA GLY A 192 6.45 7.96 3.67
C GLY A 192 5.58 8.88 2.82
N ILE A 193 5.13 8.37 1.68
CA ILE A 193 4.12 9.01 0.84
C ILE A 193 2.97 8.02 0.75
N GLY A 194 1.90 8.29 1.48
CA GLY A 194 0.78 7.40 1.67
C GLY A 194 -0.41 7.76 0.80
N ASN A 195 -0.91 6.79 0.03
CA ASN A 195 -2.29 6.73 -0.44
C ASN A 195 -3.15 6.01 0.61
N GLY A 196 -2.52 5.14 1.40
CA GLY A 196 -3.02 4.49 2.60
C GLY A 196 -2.20 4.87 3.82
N ARG A 197 -2.53 4.24 4.97
CA ARG A 197 -2.01 4.64 6.29
C ARG A 197 -0.75 3.94 6.72
N GLN A 198 -0.49 2.73 6.20
CA GLN A 198 0.49 1.80 6.74
C GLN A 198 1.60 1.51 5.75
N ALA A 199 2.83 1.52 6.24
CA ALA A 199 3.97 0.93 5.58
C ALA A 199 4.05 -0.58 5.90
N GLY A 200 4.87 -1.32 5.17
CA GLY A 200 5.03 -2.76 5.31
C GLY A 200 5.15 -3.24 6.76
N GLY A 201 4.33 -4.22 7.12
CA GLY A 201 4.28 -4.80 8.47
C GLY A 201 3.42 -4.03 9.47
N GLY A 202 2.46 -3.23 9.02
CA GLY A 202 1.49 -2.55 9.88
C GLY A 202 2.01 -1.28 10.54
N HIS A 203 3.13 -0.71 10.08
CA HIS A 203 3.67 0.53 10.62
C HIS A 203 2.91 1.75 10.09
N VAL A 204 2.18 2.43 10.96
CA VAL A 204 1.38 3.61 10.60
C VAL A 204 2.30 4.83 10.50
N LEU A 205 2.48 5.35 9.29
CA LEU A 205 3.22 6.59 9.02
C LEU A 205 2.30 7.76 8.69
N CYS A 206 1.21 7.49 8.00
CA CYS A 206 0.24 8.47 7.55
C CYS A 206 -1.15 8.16 8.14
N PRO A 207 -1.39 8.39 9.44
CA PRO A 207 -2.61 7.97 10.14
C PRO A 207 -3.90 8.60 9.58
N GLU A 208 -3.77 9.79 8.98
CA GLU A 208 -4.89 10.55 8.42
C GLU A 208 -5.17 10.25 6.94
N ALA A 209 -4.33 9.42 6.29
CA ALA A 209 -4.47 9.13 4.87
C ALA A 209 -5.84 8.51 4.55
N LEU A 210 -6.43 9.01 3.46
CA LEU A 210 -7.68 8.52 2.88
C LEU A 210 -7.43 8.17 1.42
N ALA A 211 -7.98 7.05 0.99
CA ALA A 211 -7.82 6.55 -0.38
C ALA A 211 -9.00 6.96 -1.29
N ASP A 212 -9.70 8.05 -0.98
CA ASP A 212 -10.83 8.58 -1.77
C ASP A 212 -10.97 10.10 -1.74
N ASP A 213 -9.88 10.82 -1.41
CA ASP A 213 -9.91 12.27 -1.27
C ASP A 213 -9.03 13.04 -2.29
N GLY A 214 -8.40 12.31 -3.21
CA GLY A 214 -7.55 12.88 -4.25
C GLY A 214 -6.19 13.38 -3.75
N MET A 215 -5.73 12.93 -2.58
CA MET A 215 -4.51 13.40 -1.94
C MET A 215 -3.56 12.25 -1.60
N LEU A 216 -2.29 12.61 -1.47
CA LEU A 216 -1.24 11.79 -0.85
C LEU A 216 -0.81 12.44 0.46
N ASP A 217 -0.62 11.64 1.48
CA ASP A 217 -0.11 12.07 2.78
C ASP A 217 1.41 11.90 2.82
N LEU A 218 2.14 13.00 2.90
CA LEU A 218 3.58 13.04 3.04
C LEU A 218 3.96 13.07 4.53
N CYS A 219 4.86 12.19 4.92
CA CYS A 219 5.50 12.18 6.23
C CYS A 219 7.02 12.11 6.04
N ILE A 220 7.75 13.12 6.51
CA ILE A 220 9.22 13.16 6.51
C ILE A 220 9.69 13.17 7.96
N VAL A 221 10.61 12.30 8.30
CA VAL A 221 11.32 12.31 9.60
C VAL A 221 12.70 12.92 9.37
N PRO A 222 12.90 14.21 9.66
CA PRO A 222 14.19 14.87 9.49
C PRO A 222 15.28 14.19 10.29
N ALA A 223 16.52 14.27 9.80
CA ALA A 223 17.68 13.84 10.58
C ALA A 223 17.83 14.77 11.80
N PRO A 224 17.83 14.23 13.04
CA PRO A 224 17.86 15.06 14.23
C PRO A 224 19.22 15.71 14.45
N GLN A 225 19.23 16.96 14.89
CA GLN A 225 20.44 17.63 15.38
C GLN A 225 20.85 17.09 16.76
N ASP A 226 19.88 16.68 17.57
CA ASP A 226 20.07 16.07 18.89
C ASP A 226 19.43 14.68 18.89
N ILE A 227 20.23 13.65 18.64
CA ILE A 227 19.79 12.25 18.59
C ILE A 227 19.19 11.79 19.93
N PRO A 228 19.82 12.03 21.12
CA PRO A 228 19.26 11.64 22.39
C PRO A 228 17.88 12.25 22.69
N ALA A 229 17.70 13.55 22.42
CA ALA A 229 16.42 14.22 22.66
C ALA A 229 15.31 13.70 21.75
N THR A 230 15.60 13.49 20.46
CA THR A 230 14.64 12.95 19.48
C THR A 230 14.26 11.51 19.84
N LEU A 231 15.22 10.69 20.22
CA LEU A 231 14.94 9.34 20.71
C LEU A 231 14.08 9.36 21.96
N GLY A 232 14.35 10.24 22.91
CA GLY A 232 13.52 10.42 24.10
C GLY A 232 12.08 10.73 23.75
N THR A 233 11.85 11.61 22.78
CA THR A 233 10.52 11.98 22.28
C THR A 233 9.80 10.80 21.63
N LEU A 234 10.49 10.06 20.76
CA LEU A 234 9.92 8.87 20.09
C LEU A 234 9.61 7.74 21.09
N LEU A 235 10.49 7.54 22.07
CA LEU A 235 10.34 6.52 23.11
C LEU A 235 9.17 6.80 24.04
N SER A 236 9.05 8.03 24.50
CA SER A 236 8.01 8.42 25.46
C SER A 236 6.65 8.68 24.81
N GLY A 237 6.65 9.12 23.55
CA GLY A 237 5.45 9.59 22.86
C GLY A 237 4.85 8.59 21.88
N GLY A 238 5.57 7.53 21.46
CA GLY A 238 5.05 6.61 20.44
C GLY A 238 4.59 7.34 19.16
N MET A 239 3.33 7.16 18.78
CA MET A 239 2.73 7.86 17.62
C MET A 239 2.72 9.39 17.78
N LEU A 240 2.41 9.90 18.96
CA LEU A 240 2.45 11.35 19.25
C LEU A 240 3.88 11.88 19.18
N GLY A 241 4.86 11.08 19.60
CA GLY A 241 6.29 11.42 19.46
C GLY A 241 6.70 11.53 17.99
N LEU A 242 6.23 10.62 17.15
CA LEU A 242 6.47 10.67 15.71
C LEU A 242 5.84 11.90 15.06
N GLU A 243 4.61 12.24 15.42
CA GLU A 243 3.96 13.47 14.95
C GLU A 243 4.73 14.72 15.33
N THR A 244 5.30 14.76 16.53
CA THR A 244 6.08 15.91 17.02
C THR A 244 7.39 16.12 16.24
N VAL A 245 8.04 15.05 15.78
CA VAL A 245 9.34 15.12 15.10
C VAL A 245 9.22 15.04 13.56
N SER A 246 8.05 14.74 13.02
CA SER A 246 7.85 14.62 11.57
C SER A 246 7.32 15.90 10.94
N ILE A 247 7.70 16.12 9.69
CA ILE A 247 7.10 17.12 8.80
C ILE A 247 6.04 16.41 7.99
N ARG A 248 4.86 16.99 7.95
CA ARG A 248 3.68 16.41 7.29
C ARG A 248 3.08 17.39 6.31
N ALA A 249 2.61 16.87 5.19
CA ALA A 249 1.85 17.62 4.22
C ALA A 249 0.84 16.70 3.52
N ARG A 250 -0.22 17.26 2.98
CA ARG A 250 -1.24 16.56 2.21
C ARG A 250 -1.35 17.21 0.85
N LEU A 251 -1.02 16.47 -0.20
CA LEU A 251 -0.72 16.99 -1.51
C LEU A 251 -1.27 16.08 -2.61
N PRO A 252 -1.84 16.62 -3.71
CA PRO A 252 -2.25 15.78 -4.84
C PRO A 252 -1.05 15.21 -5.61
N GLN A 253 0.11 15.84 -5.46
CA GLN A 253 1.35 15.39 -6.07
C GLN A 253 2.56 15.92 -5.28
N VAL A 254 3.67 15.18 -5.33
CA VAL A 254 4.96 15.60 -4.77
C VAL A 254 6.11 15.09 -5.65
N GLU A 255 7.07 15.95 -5.93
CA GLU A 255 8.34 15.58 -6.55
C GLU A 255 9.40 15.41 -5.47
N LEU A 256 10.15 14.34 -5.55
CA LEU A 256 11.31 14.05 -4.69
C LEU A 256 12.56 14.04 -5.56
N GLU A 257 13.54 14.84 -5.16
CA GLU A 257 14.90 14.80 -5.70
C GLU A 257 15.87 14.36 -4.60
N ALA A 258 16.63 13.32 -4.87
CA ALA A 258 17.68 12.79 -4.00
C ALA A 258 18.96 12.63 -4.83
N PRO A 259 19.84 13.64 -4.88
CA PRO A 259 20.98 13.67 -5.81
C PRO A 259 21.94 12.48 -5.66
N GLU A 260 22.06 11.92 -4.48
CA GLU A 260 22.89 10.74 -4.20
C GLU A 260 22.20 9.41 -4.52
N GLY A 261 20.94 9.47 -4.98
CA GLY A 261 20.07 8.32 -5.14
C GLY A 261 19.42 7.90 -3.81
N LEU A 262 18.19 7.44 -3.89
CA LEU A 262 17.40 6.98 -2.78
C LEU A 262 16.85 5.59 -3.04
N ALA A 263 17.05 4.69 -2.10
CA ALA A 263 16.35 3.41 -2.07
C ALA A 263 14.94 3.64 -1.54
N LEU A 264 13.96 3.16 -2.28
CA LEU A 264 12.54 3.29 -2.01
C LEU A 264 11.89 1.92 -2.02
N ASN A 265 10.74 1.85 -1.40
CA ASN A 265 9.90 0.66 -1.40
C ASN A 265 8.46 1.09 -1.72
N LEU A 266 7.87 0.51 -2.76
CA LEU A 266 6.49 0.73 -3.19
C LEU A 266 5.68 -0.52 -2.83
N ASP A 267 4.88 -0.48 -1.77
CA ASP A 267 4.07 -1.61 -1.29
C ASP A 267 4.83 -2.94 -1.18
N GLY A 268 6.07 -2.90 -0.71
CA GLY A 268 6.92 -4.07 -0.57
C GLY A 268 7.93 -4.28 -1.70
N GLU A 269 7.83 -3.55 -2.82
CA GLU A 269 8.77 -3.65 -3.94
C GLU A 269 9.90 -2.62 -3.86
N PRO A 270 11.15 -3.08 -3.81
CA PRO A 270 12.27 -2.19 -3.79
C PRO A 270 12.47 -1.49 -5.15
N THR A 271 12.78 -0.22 -5.10
CA THR A 271 13.20 0.58 -6.25
C THR A 271 14.29 1.55 -5.85
N GLN A 272 15.01 2.09 -6.80
CA GLN A 272 16.03 3.10 -6.57
C GLN A 272 15.91 4.20 -7.61
N SER A 273 15.95 5.46 -7.16
CA SER A 273 15.91 6.61 -8.05
C SER A 273 16.59 7.82 -7.41
N ASN A 274 17.02 8.77 -8.23
CA ASN A 274 17.49 10.08 -7.79
C ASN A 274 16.44 11.18 -7.98
N ARG A 275 15.36 10.87 -8.71
CA ARG A 275 14.20 11.74 -8.87
C ARG A 275 12.96 10.90 -9.11
N LEU A 276 11.86 11.22 -8.42
CA LEU A 276 10.56 10.57 -8.57
C LEU A 276 9.44 11.60 -8.43
N ARG A 277 8.44 11.43 -9.27
CA ARG A 277 7.18 12.15 -9.13
C ARG A 277 6.12 11.19 -8.59
N PHE A 278 5.54 11.60 -7.48
CA PHE A 278 4.39 10.93 -6.89
C PHE A 278 3.13 11.73 -7.18
N GLU A 279 2.07 11.09 -7.58
CA GLU A 279 0.77 11.72 -7.79
C GLU A 279 -0.36 10.78 -7.39
N THR A 280 -1.48 11.33 -6.98
CA THR A 280 -2.71 10.57 -6.84
C THR A 280 -3.43 10.49 -8.17
N ARG A 281 -4.06 9.34 -8.44
CA ARG A 281 -5.04 9.17 -9.52
C ARG A 281 -6.41 9.01 -8.88
N PRO A 282 -7.20 10.08 -8.79
CA PRO A 282 -8.48 10.06 -8.10
C PRO A 282 -9.48 9.12 -8.76
N ALA A 283 -10.24 8.38 -7.95
CA ALA A 283 -11.28 7.44 -8.37
C ALA A 283 -10.82 6.47 -9.47
N ALA A 284 -9.54 6.06 -9.40
CA ALA A 284 -8.89 5.25 -10.44
C ALA A 284 -9.52 3.87 -10.61
N LEU A 285 -10.02 3.30 -9.52
CA LEU A 285 -10.70 2.01 -9.49
C LEU A 285 -11.97 2.08 -8.62
N ARG A 286 -12.82 1.10 -8.78
CA ARG A 286 -13.93 0.84 -7.84
C ARG A 286 -13.60 -0.43 -7.08
N MET A 287 -13.61 -0.38 -5.75
CA MET A 287 -13.28 -1.54 -4.91
C MET A 287 -14.43 -1.96 -4.00
N HIS A 288 -14.59 -3.29 -3.85
CA HIS A 288 -15.49 -3.88 -2.86
C HIS A 288 -14.82 -3.85 -1.48
N LEU A 289 -15.22 -2.91 -0.66
CA LEU A 289 -14.66 -2.67 0.67
C LEU A 289 -15.76 -2.79 1.75
N PRO A 290 -15.43 -3.15 2.99
CA PRO A 290 -16.42 -3.29 4.05
C PRO A 290 -17.07 -1.94 4.38
N PRO A 291 -18.32 -1.94 4.87
CA PRO A 291 -18.94 -0.76 5.43
C PRO A 291 -18.08 -0.19 6.57
N GLY A 292 -17.90 1.13 6.58
CA GLY A 292 -17.05 1.78 7.58
C GLY A 292 -15.55 1.57 7.36
N CYS A 293 -15.13 1.26 6.12
CA CYS A 293 -13.72 1.20 5.75
C CYS A 293 -12.98 2.46 6.22
N ALA A 294 -11.95 2.27 7.04
CA ALA A 294 -11.20 3.39 7.63
C ALA A 294 -10.36 4.18 6.61
N LEU A 295 -10.09 3.60 5.44
CA LEU A 295 -9.36 4.26 4.36
C LEU A 295 -10.25 5.17 3.50
N LEU A 296 -11.55 5.22 3.74
CA LEU A 296 -12.47 6.08 2.98
C LEU A 296 -12.99 7.20 3.86
N GLY A 297 -12.98 8.42 3.33
CA GLY A 297 -13.64 9.56 3.93
C GLY A 297 -15.14 9.28 3.97
N GLY A 298 -15.72 9.23 5.16
CA GLY A 298 -17.10 8.85 5.33
C GLY A 298 -18.05 9.72 4.50
N ALA A 299 -18.60 9.13 3.46
CA ALA A 299 -19.96 9.48 3.08
C ALA A 299 -20.85 8.74 4.07
N GLY A 300 -21.37 9.47 5.05
CA GLY A 300 -22.34 9.00 6.00
C GLY A 300 -23.57 8.39 5.32
#